data_6fb84335399e2490e2a891a50f39d280
#
_entry.id   6fb84335399e2490e2a891a50f39d280
#
_cell.length_a   1.000
_cell.length_b   1.000
_cell.length_c   1.000
_cell.angle_alpha   90.00
_cell.angle_beta   90.00
_cell.angle_gamma   90.00
#
_symmetry.space_group_name_H-M   'P 1'
#
loop_
_entity.id
_entity.type
_entity.pdbx_description
1 polymer ?
#
loop_
_entity_poly.entity_id
_entity_poly.type
_entity_poly.pdbx_seq_one_letter_code
_entity_poly.pdbx_strand_id
1 'polypeptide(L)'
;SFDNAVIATGSNNTARYFQHYFGKYPHIIRKNRNSIAVLDGSETQADLSALGDDIFSYYGLGCRNVSKVYIPKEYDFTKLFDALYSFKDIVNNKKYANNVDYYRALFLMGGNKMLENGFLLIREDDSLASPISMLHYEYYDSLDDLKITLENLKDQIQCIVTNLALPKSFAFGTS
;
A
#
# COMPACT_ATOMS: atom_id res chain seq x y z
N SER A 1 14.43 28.14 28.92
CA SER A 1 13.32 27.25 28.74
C SER A 1 13.00 27.16 27.25
N PHE A 2 13.01 25.96 26.70
CA PHE A 2 12.56 25.72 25.31
C PHE A 2 11.03 25.63 25.36
N ASP A 3 10.36 26.71 24.98
CA ASP A 3 8.88 26.77 24.93
C ASP A 3 8.33 26.25 23.58
N ASN A 4 9.15 25.51 22.84
CA ASN A 4 8.81 25.05 21.49
C ASN A 4 8.50 23.54 21.48
N ALA A 5 7.43 23.14 20.79
CA ALA A 5 7.12 21.76 20.51
C ALA A 5 7.84 21.31 19.22
N VAL A 6 8.29 20.05 19.18
CA VAL A 6 8.91 19.45 18.00
C VAL A 6 7.88 18.64 17.23
N ILE A 7 7.67 18.97 15.96
CA ILE A 7 6.87 18.15 15.03
C ILE A 7 7.82 17.55 14.01
N ALA A 8 7.94 16.24 13.99
CA ALA A 8 8.80 15.51 13.08
C ALA A 8 8.01 14.44 12.29
N THR A 9 8.33 14.32 11.00
CA THR A 9 7.79 13.27 10.14
C THR A 9 8.95 12.57 9.46
N GLY A 10 8.87 11.26 9.27
CA GLY A 10 9.92 10.52 8.59
C GLY A 10 9.77 9.01 8.72
N SER A 11 10.76 8.28 8.20
CA SER A 11 10.83 6.83 8.29
C SER A 11 10.85 6.35 9.76
N ASN A 12 10.58 5.07 9.98
CA ASN A 12 10.67 4.46 11.31
C ASN A 12 12.08 4.64 11.92
N ASN A 13 13.12 4.62 11.10
CA ASN A 13 14.49 4.86 11.55
C ASN A 13 14.68 6.33 11.97
N THR A 14 14.23 7.27 11.16
CA THR A 14 14.24 8.71 11.47
C THR A 14 13.47 9.00 12.76
N ALA A 15 12.31 8.37 12.95
CA ALA A 15 11.51 8.51 14.15
C ALA A 15 12.26 8.11 15.44
N ARG A 16 13.10 7.04 15.37
CA ARG A 16 13.95 6.61 16.50
C ARG A 16 14.98 7.69 16.89
N TYR A 17 15.61 8.31 15.88
CA TYR A 17 16.56 9.39 16.13
C TYR A 17 15.85 10.61 16.76
N PHE A 18 14.71 11.03 16.22
CA PHE A 18 13.93 12.12 16.79
C PHE A 18 13.48 11.84 18.22
N GLN A 19 13.02 10.62 18.50
CA GLN A 19 12.65 10.19 19.85
C GLN A 19 13.84 10.26 20.80
N HIS A 20 15.02 9.83 20.34
CA HIS A 20 16.24 9.87 21.16
C HIS A 20 16.67 11.31 21.50
N TYR A 21 16.65 12.20 20.52
CA TYR A 21 17.14 13.57 20.72
C TYR A 21 16.12 14.50 21.33
N PHE A 22 14.84 14.33 21.01
CA PHE A 22 13.78 15.28 21.37
C PHE A 22 12.73 14.68 22.31
N GLY A 23 12.88 13.45 22.76
CA GLY A 23 11.90 12.79 23.63
C GLY A 23 11.67 13.48 24.98
N LYS A 24 12.56 14.38 25.40
CA LYS A 24 12.44 15.18 26.63
C LYS A 24 11.59 16.46 26.46
N TYR A 25 11.27 16.83 25.22
CA TYR A 25 10.49 18.03 24.89
C TYR A 25 9.09 17.63 24.43
N PRO A 26 8.08 18.51 24.52
CA PRO A 26 6.80 18.27 23.89
C PRO A 26 6.99 17.99 22.40
N HIS A 27 6.56 16.81 21.92
CA HIS A 27 6.82 16.42 20.55
C HIS A 27 5.69 15.62 19.95
N ILE A 28 5.55 15.72 18.61
CA ILE A 28 4.72 14.86 17.78
C ILE A 28 5.63 14.24 16.72
N ILE A 29 5.89 12.95 16.83
CA ILE A 29 6.70 12.20 15.87
C ILE A 29 5.76 11.30 15.07
N ARG A 30 5.56 11.63 13.78
CA ARG A 30 4.76 10.83 12.85
C ARG A 30 5.67 9.87 12.09
N LYS A 31 5.40 8.58 12.25
CA LYS A 31 6.03 7.52 11.47
C LYS A 31 5.37 7.44 10.09
N ASN A 32 6.04 6.78 9.14
CA ASN A 32 5.42 6.46 7.86
C ASN A 32 4.20 5.57 8.09
N ARG A 33 3.15 5.89 7.34
CA ARG A 33 1.93 5.08 7.27
C ARG A 33 1.70 4.70 5.82
N ASN A 34 1.07 3.55 5.60
CA ASN A 34 0.76 3.02 4.28
C ASN A 34 -0.73 2.84 4.15
N SER A 35 -1.24 3.00 2.95
CA SER A 35 -2.64 2.70 2.67
C SER A 35 -2.79 1.30 2.12
N ILE A 36 -3.90 0.69 2.46
CA ILE A 36 -4.23 -0.68 2.07
C ILE A 36 -5.62 -0.73 1.43
N ALA A 37 -5.87 -1.79 0.65
CA ALA A 37 -7.20 -2.12 0.21
C ALA A 37 -7.62 -3.49 0.76
N VAL A 38 -8.92 -3.67 0.93
CA VAL A 38 -9.53 -4.97 1.27
C VAL A 38 -10.52 -5.31 0.18
N LEU A 39 -10.29 -6.44 -0.47
CA LEU A 39 -11.11 -6.95 -1.55
C LEU A 39 -11.78 -8.26 -1.10
N ASP A 40 -12.99 -8.53 -1.55
CA ASP A 40 -13.71 -9.78 -1.26
C ASP A 40 -14.01 -10.63 -2.50
N GLY A 41 -13.63 -10.13 -3.68
CA GLY A 41 -13.85 -10.77 -4.97
C GLY A 41 -15.17 -10.40 -5.63
N SER A 42 -16.02 -9.60 -4.97
CA SER A 42 -17.30 -9.12 -5.53
C SER A 42 -17.18 -7.77 -6.26
N GLU A 43 -15.99 -7.16 -6.24
CA GLU A 43 -15.74 -5.85 -6.84
C GLU A 43 -16.10 -5.84 -8.32
N THR A 44 -16.76 -4.76 -8.73
CA THR A 44 -17.03 -4.51 -10.15
C THR A 44 -15.77 -4.03 -10.87
N GLN A 45 -15.80 -4.07 -12.21
CA GLN A 45 -14.74 -3.49 -13.03
C GLN A 45 -14.51 -2.01 -12.73
N ALA A 46 -15.58 -1.26 -12.41
CA ALA A 46 -15.49 0.14 -12.04
C ALA A 46 -14.80 0.34 -10.69
N ASP A 47 -15.10 -0.51 -9.70
CA ASP A 47 -14.44 -0.47 -8.38
C ASP A 47 -12.94 -0.73 -8.51
N LEU A 48 -12.56 -1.76 -9.25
CA LEU A 48 -11.15 -2.11 -9.47
C LEU A 48 -10.41 -1.06 -10.31
N SER A 49 -11.10 -0.40 -11.24
CA SER A 49 -10.52 0.74 -11.97
C SER A 49 -10.30 1.93 -11.03
N ALA A 50 -11.25 2.23 -10.16
CA ALA A 50 -11.10 3.28 -9.14
C ALA A 50 -9.98 2.96 -8.14
N LEU A 51 -9.82 1.68 -7.75
CA LEU A 51 -8.65 1.22 -6.98
C LEU A 51 -7.34 1.51 -7.72
N GLY A 52 -7.35 1.48 -9.04
CA GLY A 52 -6.19 1.89 -9.86
C GLY A 52 -5.77 3.34 -9.60
N ASP A 53 -6.70 4.25 -9.43
CA ASP A 53 -6.39 5.64 -9.04
C ASP A 53 -5.72 5.69 -7.66
N ASP A 54 -6.19 4.89 -6.70
CA ASP A 54 -5.58 4.80 -5.37
C ASP A 54 -4.18 4.19 -5.39
N ILE A 55 -3.87 3.30 -6.34
CA ILE A 55 -2.54 2.69 -6.49
C ILE A 55 -1.57 3.60 -7.24
N PHE A 56 -2.00 4.16 -8.39
CA PHE A 56 -1.09 4.78 -9.36
C PHE A 56 -1.00 6.30 -9.27
N SER A 57 -1.90 6.98 -8.58
CA SER A 57 -1.82 8.42 -8.36
C SER A 57 -0.43 8.79 -7.85
N TYR A 58 0.14 9.87 -8.40
CA TYR A 58 1.51 10.30 -8.06
C TYR A 58 2.57 9.18 -8.17
N TYR A 59 2.36 8.22 -9.09
CA TYR A 59 3.25 7.06 -9.30
C TYR A 59 3.40 6.15 -8.08
N GLY A 60 2.40 6.10 -7.20
CA GLY A 60 2.45 5.32 -5.96
C GLY A 60 3.34 5.90 -4.86
N LEU A 61 3.73 7.18 -4.96
CA LEU A 61 4.67 7.82 -4.03
C LEU A 61 3.99 8.43 -2.80
N GLY A 62 2.69 8.57 -2.80
CA GLY A 62 1.94 9.17 -1.69
C GLY A 62 1.70 8.18 -0.56
N CYS A 63 1.64 8.67 0.68
CA CYS A 63 1.28 7.84 1.84
C CYS A 63 -0.18 7.34 1.80
N ARG A 64 -1.01 7.92 0.95
CA ARG A 64 -2.39 7.50 0.70
C ARG A 64 -2.51 6.51 -0.47
N ASN A 65 -1.44 6.29 -1.26
CA ASN A 65 -1.46 5.27 -2.28
C ASN A 65 -1.52 3.88 -1.66
N VAL A 66 -2.36 3.03 -2.23
CA VAL A 66 -2.50 1.63 -1.81
C VAL A 66 -1.23 0.87 -2.19
N SER A 67 -0.54 0.36 -1.19
CA SER A 67 0.69 -0.43 -1.32
C SER A 67 0.49 -1.92 -1.01
N LYS A 68 -0.64 -2.27 -0.39
CA LYS A 68 -0.99 -3.65 -0.07
C LYS A 68 -2.48 -3.90 -0.23
N VAL A 69 -2.84 -5.10 -0.68
CA VAL A 69 -4.22 -5.58 -0.73
C VAL A 69 -4.39 -6.83 0.12
N TYR A 70 -5.47 -6.89 0.88
CA TYR A 70 -5.94 -8.11 1.53
C TYR A 70 -7.02 -8.75 0.67
N ILE A 71 -6.90 -10.04 0.37
CA ILE A 71 -7.74 -10.76 -0.57
C ILE A 71 -8.16 -12.14 -0.01
N PRO A 72 -9.30 -12.71 -0.42
CA PRO A 72 -9.64 -14.08 -0.09
C PRO A 72 -8.74 -15.08 -0.83
N LYS A 73 -8.62 -16.32 -0.32
CA LYS A 73 -7.72 -17.35 -0.84
C LYS A 73 -7.90 -17.69 -2.33
N GLU A 74 -9.09 -17.55 -2.86
CA GLU A 74 -9.40 -17.89 -4.27
C GLU A 74 -9.59 -16.64 -5.14
N TYR A 75 -8.90 -15.56 -4.81
CA TYR A 75 -9.01 -14.29 -5.53
C TYR A 75 -8.48 -14.39 -6.96
N ASP A 76 -9.28 -13.93 -7.93
CA ASP A 76 -8.91 -13.92 -9.35
C ASP A 76 -8.18 -12.62 -9.72
N PHE A 77 -6.85 -12.68 -9.76
CA PHE A 77 -6.01 -11.56 -10.16
C PHE A 77 -6.21 -11.13 -11.62
N THR A 78 -6.79 -11.97 -12.49
CA THR A 78 -7.04 -11.62 -13.88
C THR A 78 -7.99 -10.43 -13.96
N LYS A 79 -9.06 -10.44 -13.16
CA LYS A 79 -10.01 -9.32 -13.08
C LYS A 79 -9.34 -8.02 -12.63
N LEU A 80 -8.43 -8.11 -11.66
CA LEU A 80 -7.68 -6.95 -11.18
C LEU A 80 -6.77 -6.42 -12.29
N PHE A 81 -6.02 -7.28 -12.98
CA PHE A 81 -5.14 -6.85 -14.07
C PHE A 81 -5.91 -6.23 -15.24
N ASP A 82 -7.05 -6.78 -15.60
CA ASP A 82 -7.90 -6.26 -16.67
C ASP A 82 -8.42 -4.85 -16.31
N ALA A 83 -8.86 -4.65 -15.07
CA ALA A 83 -9.32 -3.34 -14.61
C ALA A 83 -8.20 -2.29 -14.58
N LEU A 84 -7.00 -2.70 -14.18
CA LEU A 84 -5.84 -1.81 -14.09
C LEU A 84 -5.19 -1.53 -15.44
N TYR A 85 -5.58 -2.20 -16.53
CA TYR A 85 -4.93 -2.04 -17.83
C TYR A 85 -5.02 -0.61 -18.41
N SER A 86 -6.04 0.15 -18.02
CA SER A 86 -6.16 1.57 -18.38
C SER A 86 -4.98 2.44 -17.92
N PHE A 87 -4.24 1.99 -16.89
CA PHE A 87 -3.08 2.69 -16.33
C PHE A 87 -1.73 2.29 -16.97
N LYS A 88 -1.74 1.45 -18.01
CA LYS A 88 -0.52 0.93 -18.67
C LYS A 88 0.48 2.02 -19.10
N ASP A 89 0.00 3.20 -19.43
CA ASP A 89 0.85 4.31 -19.88
C ASP A 89 1.72 4.93 -18.78
N ILE A 90 1.55 4.48 -17.52
CA ILE A 90 2.40 4.90 -16.39
C ILE A 90 3.89 4.59 -16.64
N VAL A 91 4.19 3.55 -17.43
CA VAL A 91 5.57 3.18 -17.80
C VAL A 91 6.24 4.19 -18.74
N ASN A 92 5.49 5.14 -19.33
CA ASN A 92 6.08 6.25 -20.08
C ASN A 92 6.92 7.16 -19.15
N ASN A 93 6.69 7.13 -17.85
CA ASN A 93 7.59 7.71 -16.87
C ASN A 93 8.81 6.78 -16.68
N LYS A 94 9.97 7.23 -17.15
CA LYS A 94 11.21 6.45 -17.12
C LYS A 94 11.64 6.00 -15.72
N LYS A 95 11.38 6.82 -14.69
CA LYS A 95 11.70 6.43 -13.30
C LYS A 95 10.80 5.30 -12.81
N TYR A 96 9.53 5.34 -13.17
CA TYR A 96 8.59 4.28 -12.85
C TYR A 96 8.97 2.97 -13.58
N ALA A 97 9.19 3.04 -14.90
CA ALA A 97 9.60 1.89 -15.71
C ALA A 97 10.89 1.24 -15.19
N ASN A 98 11.90 2.05 -14.83
CA ASN A 98 13.14 1.54 -14.25
C ASN A 98 12.90 0.77 -12.92
N ASN A 99 11.94 1.18 -12.11
CA ASN A 99 11.57 0.44 -10.90
C ASN A 99 10.91 -0.91 -11.26
N VAL A 100 10.01 -0.94 -12.25
CA VAL A 100 9.42 -2.21 -12.75
C VAL A 100 10.53 -3.18 -13.15
N ASP A 101 11.46 -2.75 -14.00
CA ASP A 101 12.55 -3.61 -14.51
C ASP A 101 13.50 -4.04 -13.40
N TYR A 102 13.86 -3.14 -12.49
CA TYR A 102 14.74 -3.43 -11.37
C TYR A 102 14.14 -4.50 -10.44
N TYR A 103 12.90 -4.32 -9.98
CA TYR A 103 12.30 -5.27 -9.06
C TYR A 103 11.93 -6.57 -9.74
N ARG A 104 11.53 -6.55 -11.02
CA ARG A 104 11.34 -7.77 -11.82
C ARG A 104 12.62 -8.60 -11.85
N ALA A 105 13.74 -7.99 -12.21
CA ALA A 105 15.02 -8.68 -12.25
C ALA A 105 15.44 -9.21 -10.88
N LEU A 106 15.32 -8.38 -9.83
CA LEU A 106 15.69 -8.75 -8.46
C LEU A 106 14.92 -9.99 -7.97
N PHE A 107 13.60 -10.02 -8.18
CA PHE A 107 12.78 -11.12 -7.69
C PHE A 107 12.88 -12.37 -8.54
N LEU A 108 13.05 -12.25 -9.87
CA LEU A 108 13.33 -13.39 -10.73
C LEU A 108 14.67 -14.05 -10.37
N MET A 109 15.70 -13.26 -10.14
CA MET A 109 17.01 -13.79 -9.70
C MET A 109 16.95 -14.44 -8.31
N GLY A 110 16.11 -13.93 -7.43
CA GLY A 110 15.89 -14.50 -6.09
C GLY A 110 14.96 -15.72 -6.07
N GLY A 111 14.43 -16.15 -7.21
CA GLY A 111 13.47 -17.27 -7.30
C GLY A 111 12.12 -17.00 -6.63
N ASN A 112 11.79 -15.73 -6.40
CA ASN A 112 10.54 -15.36 -5.75
C ASN A 112 9.37 -15.43 -6.74
N LYS A 113 8.24 -15.94 -6.27
CA LYS A 113 7.00 -15.91 -7.05
C LYS A 113 6.42 -14.50 -7.07
N MET A 114 6.03 -14.04 -8.24
CA MET A 114 5.31 -12.80 -8.43
C MET A 114 4.40 -12.91 -9.65
N LEU A 115 3.36 -12.08 -9.69
CA LEU A 115 2.50 -11.86 -10.83
C LEU A 115 2.82 -10.49 -11.44
N GLU A 116 2.63 -10.33 -12.74
CA GLU A 116 2.87 -9.06 -13.41
C GLU A 116 1.96 -8.85 -14.64
N ASN A 117 1.73 -7.59 -14.99
CA ASN A 117 1.02 -7.21 -16.21
C ASN A 117 1.82 -6.26 -17.12
N GLY A 118 3.14 -6.17 -16.92
CA GLY A 118 4.04 -5.32 -17.69
C GLY A 118 4.33 -3.95 -17.06
N PHE A 119 3.48 -3.46 -16.15
CA PHE A 119 3.67 -2.17 -15.47
C PHE A 119 3.43 -2.24 -13.95
N LEU A 120 2.91 -3.32 -13.43
CA LEU A 120 2.72 -3.56 -12.00
C LEU A 120 3.19 -4.98 -11.66
N LEU A 121 3.96 -5.09 -10.61
CA LEU A 121 4.36 -6.35 -10.00
C LEU A 121 3.48 -6.61 -8.77
N ILE A 122 2.97 -7.82 -8.61
CA ILE A 122 2.15 -8.22 -7.46
C ILE A 122 2.83 -9.38 -6.77
N ARG A 123 3.02 -9.29 -5.46
CA ARG A 123 3.72 -10.31 -4.68
C ARG A 123 3.05 -10.54 -3.33
N GLU A 124 3.04 -11.81 -2.90
CA GLU A 124 2.68 -12.15 -1.52
C GLU A 124 3.77 -11.69 -0.56
N ASP A 125 3.40 -10.81 0.38
CA ASP A 125 4.32 -10.27 1.37
C ASP A 125 3.52 -9.71 2.56
N ASP A 126 4.05 -9.89 3.78
CA ASP A 126 3.43 -9.42 5.02
C ASP A 126 3.63 -7.91 5.27
N SER A 127 4.61 -7.30 4.60
CA SER A 127 4.91 -5.88 4.75
C SER A 127 3.78 -5.00 4.22
N LEU A 128 3.40 -3.96 4.97
CA LEU A 128 2.44 -2.96 4.52
C LEU A 128 3.00 -2.08 3.39
N ALA A 129 4.29 -1.77 3.44
CA ALA A 129 4.96 -0.96 2.44
C ALA A 129 5.46 -1.82 1.28
N SER A 130 5.03 -1.52 0.07
CA SER A 130 5.61 -2.07 -1.15
C SER A 130 6.54 -1.07 -1.83
N PRO A 131 7.54 -1.54 -2.59
CA PRO A 131 8.30 -0.68 -3.49
C PRO A 131 7.43 -0.03 -4.56
N ILE A 132 7.95 1.04 -5.17
CA ILE A 132 7.31 1.64 -6.37
C ILE A 132 7.14 0.58 -7.44
N SER A 133 6.03 0.62 -8.16
CA SER A 133 5.65 -0.36 -9.18
C SER A 133 5.32 -1.77 -8.67
N MET A 134 5.16 -1.91 -7.36
CA MET A 134 4.79 -3.17 -6.73
C MET A 134 3.58 -3.01 -5.82
N LEU A 135 2.74 -4.02 -5.80
CA LEU A 135 1.62 -4.16 -4.88
C LEU A 135 1.82 -5.45 -4.08
N HIS A 136 1.84 -5.35 -2.76
CA HIS A 136 1.85 -6.54 -1.91
C HIS A 136 0.44 -7.08 -1.76
N TYR A 137 0.31 -8.38 -1.57
CA TYR A 137 -0.96 -8.98 -1.16
C TYR A 137 -0.78 -9.99 -0.02
N GLU A 138 -1.84 -10.18 0.71
CA GLU A 138 -1.94 -11.18 1.77
C GLU A 138 -3.35 -11.77 1.78
N TYR A 139 -3.43 -13.08 2.00
CA TYR A 139 -4.70 -13.75 2.10
C TYR A 139 -5.30 -13.59 3.49
N TYR A 140 -6.60 -13.44 3.56
CA TYR A 140 -7.34 -13.55 4.82
C TYR A 140 -8.33 -14.72 4.77
N ASP A 141 -8.56 -15.34 5.92
CA ASP A 141 -9.49 -16.47 6.05
C ASP A 141 -10.91 -16.00 6.39
N SER A 142 -11.03 -14.98 7.25
CA SER A 142 -12.31 -14.38 7.61
C SER A 142 -12.17 -12.86 7.78
N LEU A 143 -13.28 -12.15 7.56
CA LEU A 143 -13.31 -10.70 7.79
C LEU A 143 -13.12 -10.34 9.26
N ASP A 144 -13.49 -11.21 10.19
CA ASP A 144 -13.35 -10.93 11.62
C ASP A 144 -11.89 -11.04 12.07
N ASP A 145 -11.15 -12.03 11.56
CA ASP A 145 -9.70 -12.15 11.79
C ASP A 145 -8.94 -10.97 11.15
N LEU A 146 -9.37 -10.58 9.95
CA LEU A 146 -8.80 -9.40 9.28
C LEU A 146 -9.04 -8.13 10.09
N LYS A 147 -10.23 -7.90 10.67
CA LYS A 147 -10.50 -6.75 11.54
C LYS A 147 -9.55 -6.68 12.73
N ILE A 148 -9.27 -7.84 13.36
CA ILE A 148 -8.32 -7.93 14.47
C ILE A 148 -6.91 -7.53 13.99
N THR A 149 -6.49 -8.05 12.85
CA THR A 149 -5.21 -7.71 12.24
C THR A 149 -5.10 -6.21 11.94
N LEU A 150 -6.12 -5.62 11.33
CA LEU A 150 -6.15 -4.20 10.99
C LEU A 150 -6.16 -3.31 12.23
N GLU A 151 -6.84 -3.70 13.30
CA GLU A 151 -6.81 -2.96 14.57
C GLU A 151 -5.42 -2.97 15.21
N ASN A 152 -4.69 -4.09 15.12
CA ASN A 152 -3.31 -4.19 15.59
C ASN A 152 -2.34 -3.33 14.75
N LEU A 153 -2.65 -3.10 13.49
CA LEU A 153 -1.84 -2.31 12.54
C LEU A 153 -2.29 -0.85 12.40
N LYS A 154 -3.31 -0.41 13.11
CA LYS A 154 -3.95 0.91 12.96
C LYS A 154 -2.99 2.11 12.98
N ASP A 155 -1.92 2.03 13.76
CA ASP A 155 -0.92 3.11 13.85
C ASP A 155 0.00 3.17 12.63
N GLN A 156 0.05 2.11 11.82
CA GLN A 156 0.85 1.99 10.61
C GLN A 156 0.01 2.19 9.34
N ILE A 157 -1.32 2.17 9.46
CA ILE A 157 -2.25 2.34 8.34
C ILE A 157 -2.70 3.80 8.26
N GLN A 158 -2.62 4.37 7.04
CA GLN A 158 -3.08 5.72 6.73
C GLN A 158 -4.55 5.71 6.30
N CYS A 159 -4.90 4.86 5.34
CA CYS A 159 -6.25 4.66 4.82
C CYS A 159 -6.51 3.17 4.60
N ILE A 160 -7.77 2.79 4.72
CA ILE A 160 -8.30 1.49 4.28
C ILE A 160 -9.29 1.77 3.17
N VAL A 161 -9.09 1.20 1.99
CA VAL A 161 -9.98 1.37 0.84
C VAL A 161 -10.74 0.07 0.60
N THR A 162 -12.05 0.14 0.58
CA THR A 162 -12.91 -1.04 0.41
C THR A 162 -14.37 -0.66 0.22
N ASN A 163 -15.16 -1.53 -0.40
CA ASN A 163 -16.62 -1.45 -0.40
C ASN A 163 -17.27 -2.20 0.78
N LEU A 164 -16.47 -2.87 1.60
CA LEU A 164 -16.95 -3.56 2.80
C LEU A 164 -17.22 -2.58 3.94
N ALA A 165 -18.16 -2.92 4.81
CA ALA A 165 -18.47 -2.13 6.01
C ALA A 165 -17.37 -2.29 7.08
N LEU A 166 -16.21 -1.65 6.86
CA LEU A 166 -15.13 -1.59 7.81
C LEU A 166 -15.03 -0.21 8.47
N PRO A 167 -14.64 -0.13 9.76
CA PRO A 167 -14.47 1.15 10.44
C PRO A 167 -13.39 2.00 9.77
N LYS A 168 -13.66 3.29 9.57
CA LYS A 168 -12.72 4.26 9.00
C LYS A 168 -12.20 3.89 7.60
N SER A 169 -13.01 3.17 6.82
CA SER A 169 -12.70 2.88 5.42
C SER A 169 -13.21 3.98 4.50
N PHE A 170 -12.62 4.01 3.31
CA PHE A 170 -12.97 4.88 2.20
C PHE A 170 -13.42 4.02 1.02
N ALA A 171 -14.28 4.57 0.16
CA ALA A 171 -14.61 3.94 -1.10
C ALA A 171 -13.39 3.95 -2.05
N PHE A 172 -13.36 3.03 -3.00
CA PHE A 172 -12.32 3.01 -4.04
C PHE A 172 -12.26 4.32 -4.82
N GLY A 173 -11.06 4.78 -5.15
CA GLY A 173 -10.81 6.04 -5.83
C GLY A 173 -10.88 7.29 -4.95
N THR A 174 -10.94 7.15 -3.63
CA THR A 174 -11.08 8.28 -2.70
C THR A 174 -10.01 8.33 -1.62
N SER A 175 -8.96 7.53 -1.75
CA SER A 175 -7.85 7.48 -0.77
C SER A 175 -7.03 8.76 -0.70
#